data_27ad545d71f1d11990906cc1837f5222
#
_entry.id   27ad545d71f1d11990906cc1837f5222
#
_cell.length_a   1.000
_cell.length_b   1.000
_cell.length_c   1.000
_cell.angle_alpha   90.00
_cell.angle_beta   90.00
_cell.angle_gamma   90.00
#
_symmetry.space_group_name_H-M   'P 1'
#
loop_
_entity.id
_entity.type
_entity.pdbx_description
1 polymer ?
#
loop_
_entity_poly.entity_id
_entity_poly.type
_entity_poly.pdbx_seq_one_letter_code
_entity_poly.pdbx_strand_id
1 'polypeptide(L)'
;MTYRIAALIAAGLILPVAVAVADNGTPAANADGQRCFNGYAYTLQGDEYRYTEHHEQQRSNGKITSWDVDYIGADGEPIAHKHLEFGASDTVPTYTLEIPADGYREGIRRDGEQWVMFRRDNADASEQTKPFSIEPPMAADSGFDMLVRNNFDKLASGKTVPFNFAAAGRQAVIKLRASQTGTTQFEGQKAVVFDAELDMFLVNFFVDSLQLTYDPDSRRLLEYRGIGNMHNDAGEVYPVRVTYASEMPEVARQAGAPAAECGSTDG
;
A
#
# COMPACT_ATOMS: atom_id res chain seq x y z
N MET A 1 -59.70 0.20 67.00
CA MET A 1 -58.73 -0.86 66.62
C MET A 1 -58.08 -0.47 65.26
N THR A 2 -56.95 0.16 65.34
CA THR A 2 -56.24 0.69 64.19
C THR A 2 -54.93 -0.12 63.95
N TYR A 3 -54.87 -0.90 62.91
CA TYR A 3 -53.64 -1.62 62.48
C TYR A 3 -52.81 -0.70 61.63
N ARG A 4 -51.59 -0.42 62.03
CA ARG A 4 -50.54 0.24 61.25
C ARG A 4 -49.76 -0.84 60.50
N ILE A 5 -49.76 -0.74 59.17
CA ILE A 5 -48.92 -1.57 58.31
C ILE A 5 -47.58 -0.81 58.07
N ALA A 6 -46.48 -1.36 58.50
CA ALA A 6 -45.15 -0.84 58.23
C ALA A 6 -44.68 -1.36 56.85
N ALA A 7 -44.39 -0.45 55.91
CA ALA A 7 -43.81 -0.77 54.62
C ALA A 7 -42.26 -0.75 54.76
N LEU A 8 -41.62 -1.87 54.52
CA LEU A 8 -40.15 -2.03 54.38
C LEU A 8 -39.78 -1.60 52.94
N ILE A 9 -39.01 -0.54 52.81
CA ILE A 9 -38.40 -0.13 51.54
C ILE A 9 -37.04 -0.78 51.49
N ALA A 10 -36.86 -1.78 50.61
CA ALA A 10 -35.57 -2.36 50.29
C ALA A 10 -34.87 -1.49 49.23
N ALA A 11 -33.87 -0.74 49.63
CA ALA A 11 -32.99 0.00 48.71
C ALA A 11 -32.04 -0.95 48.03
N GLY A 12 -32.30 -1.31 46.75
CA GLY A 12 -31.38 -2.05 45.91
C GLY A 12 -30.26 -1.13 45.42
N LEU A 13 -29.02 -1.41 45.84
CA LEU A 13 -27.84 -0.77 45.27
C LEU A 13 -27.63 -1.32 43.85
N ILE A 14 -27.88 -0.51 42.83
CA ILE A 14 -27.48 -0.78 41.45
C ILE A 14 -26.03 -0.28 41.29
N LEU A 15 -25.07 -1.18 41.28
CA LEU A 15 -23.69 -0.88 40.90
C LEU A 15 -23.65 -0.77 39.38
N PRO A 16 -23.10 0.32 38.80
CA PRO A 16 -22.87 0.38 37.35
C PRO A 16 -21.75 -0.59 36.99
N VAL A 17 -22.05 -1.58 36.17
CA VAL A 17 -21.05 -2.39 35.50
C VAL A 17 -20.42 -1.48 34.44
N ALA A 18 -19.21 -1.02 34.69
CA ALA A 18 -18.39 -0.38 33.64
C ALA A 18 -17.99 -1.47 32.65
N VAL A 19 -18.63 -1.50 31.50
CA VAL A 19 -18.16 -2.25 30.34
C VAL A 19 -16.93 -1.51 29.86
N ALA A 20 -15.73 -2.08 30.14
CA ALA A 20 -14.51 -1.64 29.48
C ALA A 20 -14.66 -2.00 27.99
N VAL A 21 -14.98 -1.01 27.16
CA VAL A 21 -14.80 -1.11 25.71
C VAL A 21 -13.30 -1.18 25.52
N ALA A 22 -12.80 -2.36 25.14
CA ALA A 22 -11.43 -2.48 24.63
C ALA A 22 -11.36 -1.59 23.39
N ASP A 23 -10.65 -0.48 23.53
CA ASP A 23 -10.28 0.37 22.39
C ASP A 23 -9.30 -0.47 21.55
N ASN A 24 -9.81 -1.15 20.55
CA ASN A 24 -9.01 -1.77 19.50
C ASN A 24 -8.47 -0.67 18.60
N GLY A 25 -7.77 0.29 19.21
CA GLY A 25 -7.15 1.40 18.53
C GLY A 25 -6.23 0.86 17.43
N THR A 26 -6.62 1.09 16.18
CA THR A 26 -5.70 0.98 15.05
C THR A 26 -4.44 1.75 15.44
N PRO A 27 -3.24 1.12 15.46
CA PRO A 27 -2.02 1.81 15.83
C PRO A 27 -1.88 3.10 15.04
N ALA A 28 -1.54 4.20 15.71
CA ALA A 28 -1.37 5.48 15.04
C ALA A 28 -0.44 5.28 13.84
N ALA A 29 -0.79 5.87 12.69
CA ALA A 29 -0.09 5.65 11.42
C ALA A 29 1.43 5.94 11.45
N ASN A 30 1.93 6.52 12.55
CA ASN A 30 3.33 6.91 12.79
C ASN A 30 3.95 6.25 14.03
N ALA A 31 3.34 5.23 14.63
CA ALA A 31 3.97 4.51 15.75
C ALA A 31 5.23 3.77 15.27
N ASP A 32 6.27 3.76 16.12
CA ASP A 32 7.45 2.94 15.90
C ASP A 32 7.11 1.45 16.08
N GLY A 33 7.88 0.57 15.45
CA GLY A 33 7.69 -0.88 15.48
C GLY A 33 7.22 -1.45 14.15
N GLN A 34 6.71 -2.65 14.19
CA GLN A 34 6.22 -3.38 13.03
C GLN A 34 4.74 -3.06 12.77
N ARG A 35 4.39 -2.92 11.49
CA ARG A 35 3.01 -2.76 11.04
C ARG A 35 2.74 -3.69 9.87
N CYS A 36 1.70 -4.52 10.00
CA CYS A 36 1.29 -5.46 8.97
C CYS A 36 -0.12 -5.12 8.47
N PHE A 37 -0.36 -5.31 7.19
CA PHE A 37 -1.65 -5.09 6.55
C PHE A 37 -1.70 -5.81 5.20
N ASN A 38 -2.90 -6.03 4.67
CA ASN A 38 -3.08 -6.67 3.39
C ASN A 38 -3.67 -5.72 2.34
N GLY A 39 -3.21 -5.89 1.10
CA GLY A 39 -3.84 -5.39 -0.11
C GLY A 39 -4.46 -6.56 -0.89
N TYR A 40 -5.70 -6.42 -1.34
CA TYR A 40 -6.41 -7.46 -2.09
C TYR A 40 -6.56 -7.00 -3.54
N ALA A 41 -5.89 -7.70 -4.45
CA ALA A 41 -5.83 -7.35 -5.86
C ALA A 41 -6.94 -8.03 -6.67
N TYR A 42 -7.56 -7.24 -7.53
CA TYR A 42 -8.61 -7.65 -8.45
C TYR A 42 -8.29 -7.19 -9.87
N THR A 43 -8.96 -7.76 -10.86
CA THR A 43 -8.93 -7.20 -12.21
C THR A 43 -9.39 -5.75 -12.17
N LEU A 44 -8.78 -4.87 -12.99
CA LEU A 44 -9.04 -3.43 -12.95
C LEU A 44 -10.51 -3.07 -13.19
N GLN A 45 -11.16 -3.77 -14.11
CA GLN A 45 -12.55 -3.52 -14.52
C GLN A 45 -13.51 -4.64 -14.08
N GLY A 46 -13.19 -5.33 -12.99
CA GLY A 46 -14.02 -6.43 -12.49
C GLY A 46 -13.74 -6.69 -11.02
N ASP A 47 -14.40 -7.70 -10.51
CA ASP A 47 -14.25 -8.17 -9.14
C ASP A 47 -13.58 -9.55 -9.07
N GLU A 48 -12.90 -9.97 -10.17
CA GLU A 48 -12.12 -11.20 -10.17
C GLU A 48 -10.88 -11.01 -9.30
N TYR A 49 -10.80 -11.74 -8.20
CA TYR A 49 -9.66 -11.75 -7.30
C TYR A 49 -8.44 -12.38 -7.97
N ARG A 50 -7.26 -11.75 -7.78
CA ARG A 50 -6.01 -12.14 -8.42
C ARG A 50 -4.96 -12.62 -7.42
N TYR A 51 -4.74 -11.86 -6.36
CA TYR A 51 -3.74 -12.15 -5.32
C TYR A 51 -3.95 -11.28 -4.09
N THR A 52 -3.31 -11.65 -2.99
CA THR A 52 -3.13 -10.78 -1.81
C THR A 52 -1.68 -10.27 -1.77
N GLU A 53 -1.51 -9.00 -1.45
CA GLU A 53 -0.26 -8.39 -1.00
C GLU A 53 -0.25 -8.41 0.52
N HIS A 54 0.64 -9.19 1.13
CA HIS A 54 0.88 -9.13 2.57
C HIS A 54 2.05 -8.22 2.84
N HIS A 55 1.80 -7.11 3.52
CA HIS A 55 2.78 -6.06 3.77
C HIS A 55 3.27 -6.09 5.21
N GLU A 56 4.60 -6.05 5.39
CA GLU A 56 5.26 -5.89 6.67
C GLU A 56 6.18 -4.66 6.64
N GLN A 57 5.83 -3.62 7.40
CA GLN A 57 6.64 -2.40 7.52
C GLN A 57 7.37 -2.37 8.86
N GLN A 58 8.66 -2.12 8.84
CA GLN A 58 9.42 -1.70 10.01
C GLN A 58 9.46 -0.16 10.07
N ARG A 59 9.25 0.38 11.25
CA ARG A 59 9.20 1.83 11.47
C ARG A 59 10.09 2.23 12.64
N SER A 60 10.81 3.33 12.48
CA SER A 60 11.62 3.92 13.53
C SER A 60 11.59 5.45 13.40
N ASN A 61 11.43 6.15 14.53
CA ASN A 61 11.33 7.62 14.58
C ASN A 61 10.23 8.16 13.64
N GLY A 62 9.09 7.46 13.58
CA GLY A 62 7.95 7.83 12.73
C GLY A 62 8.13 7.59 11.23
N LYS A 63 9.26 7.02 10.80
CA LYS A 63 9.57 6.74 9.39
C LYS A 63 9.58 5.25 9.12
N ILE A 64 9.23 4.85 7.89
CA ILE A 64 9.45 3.49 7.40
C ILE A 64 10.94 3.33 7.16
N THR A 65 11.53 2.26 7.69
CA THR A 65 12.93 1.89 7.48
C THR A 65 13.08 0.74 6.50
N SER A 66 12.20 -0.26 6.59
CA SER A 66 12.10 -1.33 5.60
C SER A 66 10.64 -1.73 5.37
N TRP A 67 10.38 -2.39 4.26
CA TRP A 67 9.04 -2.82 3.87
C TRP A 67 9.15 -4.08 3.02
N ASP A 68 8.60 -5.16 3.53
CA ASP A 68 8.47 -6.43 2.83
C ASP A 68 7.05 -6.61 2.31
N VAL A 69 6.91 -7.20 1.12
CA VAL A 69 5.62 -7.51 0.51
C VAL A 69 5.70 -8.92 -0.06
N ASP A 70 4.92 -9.83 0.52
CA ASP A 70 4.70 -11.16 -0.03
C ASP A 70 3.41 -11.16 -0.87
N TYR A 71 3.52 -11.66 -2.09
CA TYR A 71 2.39 -11.79 -3.00
C TYR A 71 1.91 -13.24 -2.99
N ILE A 72 0.64 -13.43 -2.61
CA ILE A 72 0.01 -14.74 -2.49
C ILE A 72 -1.07 -14.87 -3.56
N GLY A 73 -0.93 -15.84 -4.44
CA GLY A 73 -1.85 -16.09 -5.55
C GLY A 73 -3.27 -16.48 -5.11
N ALA A 74 -4.19 -16.52 -6.05
CA ALA A 74 -5.58 -16.94 -5.81
C ALA A 74 -5.72 -18.43 -5.44
N ASP A 75 -4.67 -19.19 -5.57
CA ASP A 75 -4.54 -20.61 -5.14
C ASP A 75 -3.88 -20.76 -3.76
N GLY A 76 -3.51 -19.64 -3.12
CA GLY A 76 -2.85 -19.61 -1.81
C GLY A 76 -1.33 -19.80 -1.86
N GLU A 77 -0.73 -19.95 -3.04
CA GLU A 77 0.70 -20.15 -3.18
C GLU A 77 1.46 -18.83 -3.27
N PRO A 78 2.68 -18.73 -2.73
CA PRO A 78 3.54 -17.56 -2.90
C PRO A 78 3.94 -17.39 -4.37
N ILE A 79 3.66 -16.23 -4.96
CA ILE A 79 3.96 -15.94 -6.37
C ILE A 79 5.10 -14.94 -6.57
N ALA A 80 5.34 -14.04 -5.61
CA ALA A 80 6.42 -13.07 -5.66
C ALA A 80 6.78 -12.56 -4.26
N HIS A 81 7.96 -11.94 -4.17
CA HIS A 81 8.40 -11.22 -2.97
C HIS A 81 9.04 -9.90 -3.38
N LYS A 82 8.79 -8.85 -2.58
CA LYS A 82 9.41 -7.55 -2.75
C LYS A 82 9.95 -7.04 -1.41
N HIS A 83 11.20 -6.64 -1.40
CA HIS A 83 11.86 -6.01 -0.27
C HIS A 83 12.30 -4.60 -0.60
N LEU A 84 11.99 -3.63 0.29
CA LEU A 84 12.37 -2.22 0.14
C LEU A 84 13.11 -1.73 1.38
N GLU A 85 14.12 -0.88 1.17
CA GLU A 85 14.81 -0.17 2.24
C GLU A 85 14.76 1.34 2.03
N PHE A 86 14.31 2.06 3.06
CA PHE A 86 14.17 3.51 3.09
C PHE A 86 15.30 4.11 3.92
N GLY A 87 16.39 4.46 3.26
CA GLY A 87 17.57 5.05 3.91
C GLY A 87 17.69 6.54 3.63
N ALA A 88 18.39 6.88 2.55
CA ALA A 88 18.69 8.27 2.19
C ALA A 88 17.47 9.06 1.67
N SER A 89 16.40 8.40 1.25
CA SER A 89 15.19 9.03 0.70
C SER A 89 13.94 8.29 1.19
N ASP A 90 12.96 9.04 1.67
CA ASP A 90 11.66 8.51 2.06
C ASP A 90 10.78 8.15 0.85
N THR A 91 11.13 8.62 -0.36
CA THR A 91 10.32 8.47 -1.56
C THR A 91 11.00 7.67 -2.68
N VAL A 92 12.31 7.43 -2.55
CA VAL A 92 13.09 6.60 -3.48
C VAL A 92 13.83 5.55 -2.67
N PRO A 93 13.19 4.41 -2.34
CA PRO A 93 13.86 3.30 -1.66
C PRO A 93 14.84 2.59 -2.59
N THR A 94 15.81 1.86 -2.04
CA THR A 94 16.34 0.70 -2.73
C THR A 94 15.32 -0.42 -2.63
N TYR A 95 15.18 -1.24 -3.68
CA TYR A 95 14.27 -2.37 -3.63
C TYR A 95 14.64 -3.47 -4.60
N THR A 96 14.13 -4.64 -4.34
CA THR A 96 14.14 -5.80 -5.24
C THR A 96 12.74 -6.41 -5.25
N LEU A 97 12.17 -6.61 -6.43
CA LEU A 97 11.02 -7.48 -6.69
C LEU A 97 11.53 -8.75 -7.37
N GLU A 98 11.09 -9.91 -6.91
CA GLU A 98 11.38 -11.22 -7.47
C GLU A 98 10.09 -11.96 -7.79
N ILE A 99 9.97 -12.49 -9.02
CA ILE A 99 8.91 -13.41 -9.45
C ILE A 99 9.58 -14.74 -9.80
N PRO A 100 9.62 -15.70 -8.86
CA PRO A 100 10.40 -16.94 -9.03
C PRO A 100 9.96 -17.78 -10.22
N ALA A 101 8.66 -17.85 -10.50
CA ALA A 101 8.11 -18.65 -11.60
C ALA A 101 8.67 -18.22 -12.97
N ASP A 102 8.88 -16.92 -13.18
CA ASP A 102 9.44 -16.36 -14.40
C ASP A 102 10.97 -16.26 -14.35
N GLY A 103 11.55 -16.30 -13.15
CA GLY A 103 12.94 -15.90 -12.90
C GLY A 103 13.16 -14.39 -13.09
N TYR A 104 12.06 -13.61 -13.08
CA TYR A 104 12.10 -12.16 -13.21
C TYR A 104 12.63 -11.49 -11.95
N ARG A 105 13.43 -10.44 -12.13
CA ARG A 105 13.87 -9.54 -11.06
C ARG A 105 13.95 -8.12 -11.58
N GLU A 106 13.51 -7.17 -10.74
CA GLU A 106 13.74 -5.74 -10.97
C GLU A 106 13.99 -5.01 -9.67
N GLY A 107 14.51 -3.83 -9.76
CA GLY A 107 14.65 -2.98 -8.59
C GLY A 107 15.60 -1.80 -8.78
N ILE A 108 15.86 -1.17 -7.65
CA ILE A 108 16.81 -0.06 -7.51
C ILE A 108 17.81 -0.41 -6.43
N ARG A 109 19.09 -0.23 -6.72
CA ARG A 109 20.18 -0.44 -5.76
C ARG A 109 21.21 0.68 -5.83
N ARG A 110 22.07 0.70 -4.83
CA ARG A 110 23.30 1.49 -4.85
C ARG A 110 24.45 0.65 -5.42
N ASP A 111 25.19 1.25 -6.34
CA ASP A 111 26.48 0.72 -6.81
C ASP A 111 27.54 1.81 -6.48
N GLY A 112 28.17 1.65 -5.33
CA GLY A 112 28.95 2.72 -4.72
C GLY A 112 28.08 3.95 -4.40
N GLU A 113 28.41 5.11 -4.99
CA GLU A 113 27.62 6.33 -4.85
C GLU A 113 26.50 6.47 -5.90
N GLN A 114 26.50 5.61 -6.91
CA GLN A 114 25.55 5.68 -8.03
C GLN A 114 24.26 4.96 -7.71
N TRP A 115 23.12 5.54 -8.11
CA TRP A 115 21.83 4.89 -8.13
C TRP A 115 21.67 4.15 -9.45
N VAL A 116 21.24 2.89 -9.38
CA VAL A 116 21.12 2.01 -10.54
C VAL A 116 19.77 1.31 -10.50
N MET A 117 18.99 1.44 -11.58
CA MET A 117 17.89 0.54 -11.88
C MET A 117 18.46 -0.74 -12.47
N PHE A 118 17.93 -1.89 -12.05
CA PHE A 118 18.28 -3.18 -12.64
C PHE A 118 17.01 -3.95 -13.01
N ARG A 119 17.14 -4.81 -14.02
CA ARG A 119 16.08 -5.70 -14.48
C ARG A 119 16.70 -6.96 -15.09
N ARG A 120 16.09 -8.11 -14.79
CA ARG A 120 16.33 -9.38 -15.44
C ARG A 120 14.99 -9.96 -15.88
N ASP A 121 14.82 -10.22 -17.18
CA ASP A 121 13.51 -10.58 -17.75
C ASP A 121 13.08 -12.01 -17.43
N ASN A 122 14.03 -12.94 -17.28
CA ASN A 122 13.78 -14.34 -16.92
C ASN A 122 15.07 -15.00 -16.41
N ALA A 123 14.99 -16.26 -16.02
CA ALA A 123 16.13 -17.01 -15.45
C ALA A 123 17.35 -17.11 -16.38
N ASP A 124 17.13 -17.15 -17.69
CA ASP A 124 18.20 -17.28 -18.71
C ASP A 124 18.72 -15.92 -19.19
N ALA A 125 18.05 -14.82 -18.87
CA ALA A 125 18.43 -13.49 -19.30
C ALA A 125 19.55 -12.90 -18.43
N SER A 126 20.43 -12.12 -19.06
CA SER A 126 21.39 -11.31 -18.34
C SER A 126 20.71 -10.12 -17.65
N GLU A 127 21.17 -9.75 -16.46
CA GLU A 127 20.71 -8.55 -15.80
C GLU A 127 21.11 -7.30 -16.58
N GLN A 128 20.14 -6.47 -16.89
CA GLN A 128 20.33 -5.15 -17.48
C GLN A 128 20.38 -4.11 -16.37
N THR A 129 21.24 -3.12 -16.51
CA THR A 129 21.37 -2.03 -15.54
C THR A 129 21.33 -0.67 -16.21
N LYS A 130 20.75 0.31 -15.52
CA LYS A 130 20.74 1.70 -15.98
C LYS A 130 20.97 2.66 -14.82
N PRO A 131 22.05 3.43 -14.83
CA PRO A 131 22.28 4.46 -13.84
C PRO A 131 21.29 5.61 -13.98
N PHE A 132 20.95 6.25 -12.86
CA PHE A 132 20.13 7.46 -12.81
C PHE A 132 20.53 8.34 -11.63
N SER A 133 20.07 9.60 -11.65
CA SER A 133 20.24 10.55 -10.55
C SER A 133 18.90 10.78 -9.85
N ILE A 134 18.92 10.96 -8.53
CA ILE A 134 17.74 11.41 -7.79
C ILE A 134 17.58 12.91 -7.99
N GLU A 135 16.50 13.32 -8.63
CA GLU A 135 16.12 14.71 -8.87
C GLU A 135 14.75 14.99 -8.23
N PRO A 136 14.72 15.48 -6.98
CA PRO A 136 13.48 15.76 -6.27
C PRO A 136 12.62 16.86 -6.93
N PRO A 137 11.27 16.75 -6.88
CA PRO A 137 10.53 15.66 -6.26
C PRO A 137 10.59 14.39 -7.10
N MET A 138 10.94 13.26 -6.49
CA MET A 138 11.08 11.97 -7.15
C MET A 138 10.54 10.86 -6.29
N ALA A 139 9.96 9.83 -6.92
CA ALA A 139 9.51 8.61 -6.26
C ALA A 139 9.94 7.36 -7.03
N ALA A 140 9.96 6.23 -6.34
CA ALA A 140 10.09 4.91 -6.94
C ALA A 140 9.25 3.91 -6.14
N ASP A 141 8.61 2.97 -6.83
CA ASP A 141 7.80 1.90 -6.24
C ASP A 141 6.86 2.41 -5.11
N SER A 142 6.83 1.75 -3.96
CA SER A 142 5.99 2.12 -2.80
C SER A 142 6.37 3.48 -2.17
N GLY A 143 7.53 4.05 -2.52
CA GLY A 143 7.88 5.43 -2.17
C GLY A 143 6.96 6.48 -2.81
N PHE A 144 6.17 6.08 -3.81
CA PHE A 144 5.13 6.93 -4.38
C PHE A 144 4.01 7.25 -3.35
N ASP A 145 3.60 6.28 -2.53
CA ASP A 145 2.68 6.52 -1.41
C ASP A 145 3.22 7.60 -0.46
N MET A 146 4.53 7.54 -0.14
CA MET A 146 5.17 8.54 0.70
C MET A 146 5.21 9.93 0.04
N LEU A 147 5.45 10.00 -1.27
CA LEU A 147 5.41 11.27 -2.01
C LEU A 147 4.02 11.91 -1.96
N VAL A 148 2.96 11.12 -2.15
CA VAL A 148 1.57 11.61 -2.06
C VAL A 148 1.28 12.10 -0.64
N ARG A 149 1.61 11.33 0.39
CA ARG A 149 1.40 11.72 1.80
C ARG A 149 2.15 12.98 2.19
N ASN A 150 3.39 13.13 1.74
CA ASN A 150 4.20 14.32 1.99
C ASN A 150 3.65 15.58 1.31
N ASN A 151 2.86 15.41 0.26
CA ASN A 151 2.22 16.51 -0.49
C ASN A 151 0.70 16.53 -0.31
N PHE A 152 0.15 15.80 0.67
CA PHE A 152 -1.29 15.59 0.80
C PHE A 152 -2.10 16.89 0.86
N ASP A 153 -1.72 17.83 1.74
CA ASP A 153 -2.44 19.10 1.90
C ASP A 153 -2.37 19.96 0.64
N LYS A 154 -1.24 19.91 -0.07
CA LYS A 154 -1.08 20.59 -1.34
C LYS A 154 -2.00 20.02 -2.40
N LEU A 155 -2.04 18.69 -2.53
CA LEU A 155 -2.95 17.98 -3.45
C LEU A 155 -4.42 18.21 -3.07
N ALA A 156 -4.77 18.05 -1.80
CA ALA A 156 -6.13 18.25 -1.29
C ALA A 156 -6.64 19.70 -1.43
N SER A 157 -5.73 20.68 -1.56
CA SER A 157 -6.08 22.06 -1.90
C SER A 157 -6.32 22.30 -3.40
N GLY A 158 -6.30 21.23 -4.23
CA GLY A 158 -6.49 21.31 -5.69
C GLY A 158 -5.24 21.70 -6.47
N LYS A 159 -4.06 21.69 -5.84
CA LYS A 159 -2.80 21.99 -6.54
C LYS A 159 -2.21 20.74 -7.15
N THR A 160 -1.62 20.88 -8.32
CA THR A 160 -0.86 19.82 -8.97
C THR A 160 0.57 19.73 -8.42
N VAL A 161 1.09 18.50 -8.31
CA VAL A 161 2.46 18.21 -7.89
C VAL A 161 3.16 17.45 -9.01
N PRO A 162 4.05 18.09 -9.79
CA PRO A 162 4.90 17.39 -10.74
C PRO A 162 6.02 16.64 -9.98
N PHE A 163 6.39 15.46 -10.49
CA PHE A 163 7.47 14.65 -9.94
C PHE A 163 8.07 13.72 -10.99
N ASN A 164 9.28 13.24 -10.72
CA ASN A 164 9.93 12.18 -11.48
C ASN A 164 9.61 10.82 -10.85
N PHE A 165 9.37 9.79 -11.66
CA PHE A 165 9.16 8.43 -11.22
C PHE A 165 10.23 7.50 -11.81
N ALA A 166 11.04 6.87 -10.95
CA ALA A 166 12.04 5.89 -11.38
C ALA A 166 11.37 4.52 -11.53
N ALA A 167 11.06 4.15 -12.77
CA ALA A 167 10.42 2.89 -13.15
C ALA A 167 11.50 1.86 -13.50
N ALA A 168 11.93 1.03 -12.54
CA ALA A 168 13.02 0.08 -12.74
C ALA A 168 12.69 -0.97 -13.79
N GLY A 169 11.48 -1.52 -13.80
CA GLY A 169 11.02 -2.47 -14.81
C GLY A 169 11.00 -1.92 -16.24
N ARG A 170 10.97 -0.60 -16.40
CA ARG A 170 11.12 0.09 -17.70
C ARG A 170 12.50 0.67 -17.90
N GLN A 171 13.35 0.63 -16.88
CA GLN A 171 14.65 1.28 -16.85
C GLN A 171 14.58 2.75 -17.31
N ALA A 172 13.60 3.48 -16.81
CA ALA A 172 13.33 4.86 -17.23
C ALA A 172 12.90 5.73 -16.06
N VAL A 173 13.31 7.00 -16.11
CA VAL A 173 12.72 8.06 -15.29
C VAL A 173 11.60 8.70 -16.09
N ILE A 174 10.38 8.67 -15.55
CA ILE A 174 9.15 9.14 -16.18
C ILE A 174 8.70 10.41 -15.47
N LYS A 175 8.35 11.45 -16.20
CA LYS A 175 7.78 12.68 -15.64
C LYS A 175 6.28 12.51 -15.48
N LEU A 176 5.82 12.61 -14.24
CA LEU A 176 4.43 12.51 -13.85
C LEU A 176 3.98 13.77 -13.13
N ARG A 177 2.67 13.92 -13.02
CA ARG A 177 2.04 14.91 -12.16
C ARG A 177 0.88 14.28 -11.41
N ALA A 178 0.78 14.55 -10.11
CA ALA A 178 -0.34 14.15 -9.29
C ALA A 178 -1.28 15.32 -9.07
N SER A 179 -2.60 15.06 -9.06
CA SER A 179 -3.64 16.04 -8.75
C SER A 179 -4.85 15.37 -8.12
N GLN A 180 -5.62 16.13 -7.34
CA GLN A 180 -6.91 15.65 -6.87
C GLN A 180 -7.94 15.69 -8.01
N THR A 181 -8.60 14.56 -8.26
CA THR A 181 -9.63 14.43 -9.30
C THR A 181 -11.03 14.31 -8.74
N GLY A 182 -11.17 14.01 -7.44
CA GLY A 182 -12.49 13.92 -6.84
C GLY A 182 -12.51 13.45 -5.40
N THR A 183 -13.72 13.07 -5.00
CA THR A 183 -14.00 12.38 -3.72
C THR A 183 -14.92 11.20 -3.99
N THR A 184 -14.80 10.16 -3.19
CA THR A 184 -15.63 8.96 -3.26
C THR A 184 -16.00 8.49 -1.87
N GLN A 185 -16.58 7.30 -1.77
CA GLN A 185 -16.76 6.58 -0.52
C GLN A 185 -16.01 5.25 -0.59
N PHE A 186 -15.33 4.91 0.49
CA PHE A 186 -14.70 3.61 0.68
C PHE A 186 -15.19 3.05 2.02
N GLU A 187 -15.79 1.86 2.02
CA GLU A 187 -16.42 1.23 3.20
C GLU A 187 -17.36 2.19 3.96
N GLY A 188 -18.13 2.99 3.22
CA GLY A 188 -19.07 3.97 3.81
C GLY A 188 -18.44 5.24 4.35
N GLN A 189 -17.12 5.39 4.31
CA GLN A 189 -16.39 6.57 4.74
C GLN A 189 -16.00 7.45 3.55
N LYS A 190 -15.97 8.77 3.78
CA LYS A 190 -15.50 9.71 2.75
C LYS A 190 -14.03 9.47 2.44
N ALA A 191 -13.70 9.47 1.16
CA ALA A 191 -12.34 9.33 0.66
C ALA A 191 -12.02 10.38 -0.42
N VAL A 192 -10.74 10.72 -0.57
CA VAL A 192 -10.25 11.60 -1.62
C VAL A 192 -9.53 10.78 -2.69
N VAL A 193 -9.66 11.24 -3.95
CA VAL A 193 -9.07 10.56 -5.10
C VAL A 193 -8.01 11.46 -5.72
N PHE A 194 -6.81 10.90 -5.87
CA PHE A 194 -5.70 11.52 -6.60
C PHE A 194 -5.38 10.69 -7.82
N ASP A 195 -5.16 11.34 -8.94
CA ASP A 195 -4.64 10.71 -10.15
C ASP A 195 -3.19 11.14 -10.37
N ALA A 196 -2.36 10.21 -10.83
CA ALA A 196 -1.04 10.50 -11.35
C ALA A 196 -0.99 10.15 -12.83
N GLU A 197 -0.65 11.11 -13.66
CA GLU A 197 -0.64 11.00 -15.11
C GLU A 197 0.66 11.52 -15.70
N LEU A 198 0.93 11.21 -16.96
CA LEU A 198 2.12 11.71 -17.67
C LEU A 198 2.09 13.24 -17.75
N ASP A 199 3.20 13.88 -17.37
CA ASP A 199 3.37 15.33 -17.49
C ASP A 199 3.87 15.72 -18.90
N MET A 200 3.14 15.29 -19.95
CA MET A 200 3.47 15.58 -21.34
C MET A 200 2.24 15.80 -22.22
N PHE A 201 2.23 16.90 -22.95
CA PHE A 201 1.12 17.33 -23.82
C PHE A 201 0.96 16.52 -25.14
N LEU A 202 1.83 15.57 -25.48
CA LEU A 202 1.93 15.05 -26.84
C LEU A 202 2.34 13.59 -26.99
N VAL A 203 1.89 12.67 -26.17
CA VAL A 203 2.08 11.25 -26.51
C VAL A 203 0.83 10.44 -26.21
N ASN A 204 0.21 9.87 -27.27
CA ASN A 204 -0.76 8.81 -27.20
C ASN A 204 -0.09 7.51 -26.68
N PHE A 205 0.51 7.56 -25.51
CA PHE A 205 0.81 6.35 -24.78
C PHE A 205 -0.40 6.08 -23.89
N PHE A 206 -1.07 4.97 -24.13
CA PHE A 206 -2.03 4.36 -23.23
C PHE A 206 -1.33 3.90 -21.96
N VAL A 207 -0.86 4.84 -21.15
CA VAL A 207 -0.62 4.61 -19.75
C VAL A 207 -1.90 5.09 -19.09
N ASP A 208 -2.77 4.16 -18.74
CA ASP A 208 -3.91 4.48 -17.89
C ASP A 208 -3.39 5.24 -16.66
N SER A 209 -4.05 6.33 -16.30
CA SER A 209 -3.68 7.10 -15.12
C SER A 209 -3.65 6.20 -13.89
N LEU A 210 -2.64 6.38 -13.05
CA LEU A 210 -2.62 5.74 -11.74
C LEU A 210 -3.59 6.48 -10.84
N GLN A 211 -4.56 5.78 -10.26
CA GLN A 211 -5.54 6.37 -9.36
C GLN A 211 -5.31 5.85 -7.95
N LEU A 212 -5.29 6.76 -6.98
CA LEU A 212 -5.09 6.46 -5.57
C LEU A 212 -6.21 7.08 -4.74
N THR A 213 -6.86 6.27 -3.95
CA THR A 213 -7.90 6.69 -3.02
C THR A 213 -7.36 6.68 -1.61
N TYR A 214 -7.52 7.79 -0.90
CA TYR A 214 -7.01 7.98 0.47
C TYR A 214 -8.10 8.36 1.44
N ASP A 215 -7.94 7.90 2.68
CA ASP A 215 -8.62 8.48 3.82
C ASP A 215 -8.11 9.90 4.08
N PRO A 216 -8.99 10.93 4.12
CA PRO A 216 -8.56 12.32 4.23
C PRO A 216 -7.95 12.67 5.59
N ASP A 217 -8.30 11.97 6.67
CA ASP A 217 -7.87 12.27 8.02
C ASP A 217 -6.57 11.55 8.38
N SER A 218 -6.53 10.23 8.18
CA SER A 218 -5.35 9.41 8.47
C SER A 218 -4.31 9.41 7.35
N ARG A 219 -4.68 9.87 6.15
CA ARG A 219 -3.87 9.81 4.92
C ARG A 219 -3.46 8.37 4.57
N ARG A 220 -4.24 7.38 4.97
CA ARG A 220 -4.02 5.98 4.64
C ARG A 220 -4.48 5.73 3.21
N LEU A 221 -3.67 5.04 2.40
CA LEU A 221 -4.09 4.51 1.11
C LEU A 221 -5.17 3.46 1.33
N LEU A 222 -6.29 3.60 0.63
CA LEU A 222 -7.47 2.74 0.70
C LEU A 222 -7.62 1.88 -0.54
N GLU A 223 -7.31 2.46 -1.71
CA GLU A 223 -7.37 1.75 -2.98
C GLU A 223 -6.32 2.31 -3.95
N TYR A 224 -5.72 1.41 -4.70
CA TYR A 224 -4.85 1.70 -5.85
C TYR A 224 -5.48 1.13 -7.11
N ARG A 225 -5.46 1.89 -8.19
CA ARG A 225 -5.83 1.43 -9.53
C ARG A 225 -4.73 1.82 -10.51
N GLY A 226 -4.20 0.87 -11.24
CA GLY A 226 -3.11 1.12 -12.18
C GLY A 226 -2.37 -0.13 -12.57
N ILE A 227 -1.17 0.03 -13.14
CA ILE A 227 -0.30 -1.09 -13.48
C ILE A 227 0.14 -1.80 -12.20
N GLY A 228 -0.04 -3.12 -12.18
CA GLY A 228 0.42 -3.99 -11.09
C GLY A 228 1.90 -4.36 -11.24
N ASN A 229 2.38 -5.14 -10.26
CA ASN A 229 3.74 -5.67 -10.27
C ASN A 229 3.82 -7.11 -10.82
N MET A 230 2.66 -7.78 -10.91
CA MET A 230 2.61 -9.19 -11.33
C MET A 230 2.49 -9.32 -12.85
N HIS A 231 3.00 -10.45 -13.36
CA HIS A 231 2.94 -10.80 -14.76
C HIS A 231 1.76 -11.73 -15.08
N ASN A 232 1.24 -11.61 -16.29
CA ASN A 232 0.34 -12.60 -16.88
C ASN A 232 1.15 -13.76 -17.50
N ASP A 233 0.47 -14.76 -18.06
CA ASP A 233 1.12 -15.92 -18.71
C ASP A 233 2.02 -15.55 -19.91
N ALA A 234 1.91 -14.34 -20.43
CA ALA A 234 2.77 -13.80 -21.49
C ALA A 234 4.00 -13.06 -20.94
N GLY A 235 4.19 -13.00 -19.62
CA GLY A 235 5.28 -12.26 -18.97
C GLY A 235 5.09 -10.75 -18.99
N GLU A 236 3.84 -10.26 -19.15
CA GLU A 236 3.52 -8.84 -19.20
C GLU A 236 2.85 -8.39 -17.91
N VAL A 237 3.25 -7.23 -17.39
CA VAL A 237 2.53 -6.57 -16.29
C VAL A 237 1.12 -6.20 -16.74
N TYR A 238 0.14 -6.32 -15.85
CA TYR A 238 -1.26 -6.05 -16.14
C TYR A 238 -1.86 -5.06 -15.13
N PRO A 239 -2.89 -4.30 -15.53
CA PRO A 239 -3.54 -3.36 -14.63
C PRO A 239 -4.39 -4.08 -13.58
N VAL A 240 -4.38 -3.54 -12.35
CA VAL A 240 -5.09 -4.08 -11.19
C VAL A 240 -5.79 -2.98 -10.41
N ARG A 241 -6.76 -3.40 -9.63
CA ARG A 241 -7.33 -2.66 -8.52
C ARG A 241 -6.94 -3.37 -7.23
N VAL A 242 -6.17 -2.70 -6.37
CA VAL A 242 -5.79 -3.21 -5.04
C VAL A 242 -6.56 -2.45 -3.99
N THR A 243 -7.29 -3.16 -3.12
CA THR A 243 -8.04 -2.56 -2.01
C THR A 243 -7.37 -2.91 -0.68
N TYR A 244 -7.19 -1.91 0.18
CA TYR A 244 -6.66 -2.05 1.54
C TYR A 244 -7.83 -2.04 2.52
N ALA A 245 -8.74 -3.00 2.36
CA ALA A 245 -9.96 -3.13 3.13
C ALA A 245 -9.69 -3.35 4.63
N SER A 246 -10.63 -2.90 5.47
CA SER A 246 -10.54 -3.08 6.93
C SER A 246 -10.73 -4.53 7.36
N GLU A 247 -11.49 -5.30 6.58
CA GLU A 247 -11.73 -6.73 6.79
C GLU A 247 -11.25 -7.54 5.58
N MET A 248 -10.75 -8.75 5.85
CA MET A 248 -10.36 -9.68 4.79
C MET A 248 -11.59 -10.11 3.98
N PRO A 249 -11.60 -9.90 2.66
CA PRO A 249 -12.65 -10.39 1.79
C PRO A 249 -12.77 -11.93 1.84
N GLU A 250 -13.98 -12.43 1.74
CA GLU A 250 -14.25 -13.89 1.78
C GLU A 250 -13.49 -14.66 0.71
N VAL A 251 -13.36 -14.09 -0.50
CA VAL A 251 -12.63 -14.71 -1.60
C VAL A 251 -11.13 -14.86 -1.27
N ALA A 252 -10.52 -13.88 -0.62
CA ALA A 252 -9.12 -13.94 -0.17
C ALA A 252 -8.93 -14.97 0.94
N ARG A 253 -9.89 -15.05 1.89
CA ARG A 253 -9.88 -16.06 2.95
C ARG A 253 -9.97 -17.47 2.37
N GLN A 254 -10.86 -17.70 1.40
CA GLN A 254 -11.00 -18.99 0.72
C GLN A 254 -9.73 -19.35 -0.08
N ALA A 255 -9.03 -18.37 -0.61
CA ALA A 255 -7.74 -18.54 -1.28
C ALA A 255 -6.56 -18.78 -0.32
N GLY A 256 -6.77 -18.77 1.00
CA GLY A 256 -5.69 -18.99 1.96
C GLY A 256 -4.80 -17.77 2.23
N ALA A 257 -5.28 -16.56 1.94
CA ALA A 257 -4.54 -15.34 2.25
C ALA A 257 -4.20 -15.26 3.76
N PRO A 258 -3.00 -14.80 4.13
CA PRO A 258 -2.59 -14.65 5.52
C PRO A 258 -3.42 -13.58 6.25
N ALA A 259 -3.55 -13.69 7.56
CA ALA A 259 -4.09 -12.61 8.36
C ALA A 259 -3.20 -11.36 8.26
N ALA A 260 -3.80 -10.17 8.40
CA ALA A 260 -3.07 -8.90 8.40
C ALA A 260 -2.36 -8.63 9.74
N GLU A 261 -1.86 -9.67 10.40
CA GLU A 261 -1.16 -9.62 11.68
C GLU A 261 0.34 -9.84 11.44
N CYS A 262 1.15 -9.06 12.15
CA CYS A 262 2.59 -9.31 12.14
C CYS A 262 2.87 -10.64 12.84
N GLY A 263 3.68 -11.48 12.21
CA GLY A 263 4.15 -12.70 12.87
C GLY A 263 4.80 -12.37 14.21
N SER A 264 4.44 -13.11 15.26
CA SER A 264 5.15 -12.99 16.54
C SER A 264 6.60 -13.39 16.32
N THR A 265 7.53 -12.48 16.56
CA THR A 265 8.96 -12.76 16.60
C THR A 265 9.28 -13.51 17.91
N ASP A 266 8.71 -14.72 18.08
CA ASP A 266 9.12 -15.65 19.11
C ASP A 266 10.27 -16.50 18.52
N GLY A 267 11.49 -16.06 18.79
CA GLY A 267 12.71 -16.75 18.46
C GLY A 267 13.79 -16.52 19.50
#